data_a56dfc9c9d468685a874faad8283da03
#
_entry.id   a56dfc9c9d468685a874faad8283da03
#
_cell.length_a   1.000
_cell.length_b   1.000
_cell.length_c   1.000
_cell.angle_alpha   90.00
_cell.angle_beta   90.00
_cell.angle_gamma   90.00
#
_symmetry.space_group_name_H-M   'P 1'
#
loop_
_entity.id
_entity.type
_entity.pdbx_description
1 polymer ?
#
loop_
_entity_poly.entity_id
_entity_poly.type
_entity_poly.pdbx_seq_one_letter_code
_entity_poly.pdbx_strand_id
1 'polypeptide(L)'
;AVPRDYHLYIRELSDRALPALRGQFRDIPFALFSDHSPLAEGEAAARAGMGVLGRNHLLITPEYGSFVFVAEVIVGAGFAAAPGIFPTEPPACPGCGACRRACPVTDADGHPVQECLSALTQKKGALTPEEQDALRRHPLIWGCDDCQLVCPLNRAALSGAHDTPLAFFRAERLLCLTPEALAGMSEECFRERAFAWRGRAPLERNLALHGAAVQQNCTETEDTSC
;
A
#
# COMPACT_ATOMS: atom_id res chain seq x y z
N ALA A 1 2.61 -6.82 -9.15
CA ALA A 1 2.68 -5.62 -10.03
C ALA A 1 2.85 -4.36 -9.19
N VAL A 2 3.68 -3.44 -9.63
CA VAL A 2 3.85 -2.13 -8.98
C VAL A 2 3.10 -1.09 -9.80
N PRO A 3 2.09 -0.44 -9.24
CA PRO A 3 1.36 0.61 -9.92
C PRO A 3 2.15 1.92 -9.95
N ARG A 4 1.58 2.93 -10.58
CA ARG A 4 1.99 4.32 -10.40
C ARG A 4 1.81 4.72 -8.93
N ASP A 5 2.54 5.74 -8.50
CA ASP A 5 2.47 6.24 -7.13
C ASP A 5 1.09 6.85 -6.85
N TYR A 6 0.37 6.30 -5.87
CA TYR A 6 -0.97 6.77 -5.51
C TYR A 6 -0.99 8.23 -5.01
N HIS A 7 0.12 8.76 -4.50
CA HIS A 7 0.22 10.16 -4.12
C HIS A 7 0.01 11.10 -5.33
N LEU A 8 0.37 10.67 -6.55
CA LEU A 8 0.09 11.44 -7.77
C LEU A 8 -1.43 11.55 -8.00
N TYR A 9 -2.13 10.43 -7.83
CA TYR A 9 -3.58 10.40 -7.95
C TYR A 9 -4.29 11.21 -6.85
N ILE A 10 -3.84 11.06 -5.60
CA ILE A 10 -4.41 11.81 -4.48
C ILE A 10 -4.17 13.31 -4.66
N ARG A 11 -3.00 13.71 -5.18
CA ARG A 11 -2.73 15.12 -5.51
C ARG A 11 -3.70 15.64 -6.57
N GLU A 12 -3.89 14.91 -7.67
CA GLU A 12 -4.85 15.26 -8.71
C GLU A 12 -6.28 15.36 -8.13
N LEU A 13 -6.69 14.41 -7.31
CA LEU A 13 -7.97 14.44 -6.64
C LEU A 13 -8.11 15.63 -5.69
N SER A 14 -7.05 15.95 -4.95
CA SER A 14 -6.98 17.11 -4.06
C SER A 14 -7.13 18.42 -4.84
N ASP A 15 -6.41 18.58 -5.95
CA ASP A 15 -6.48 19.78 -6.80
C ASP A 15 -7.89 19.99 -7.35
N ARG A 16 -8.58 18.90 -7.69
CA ARG A 16 -9.98 18.95 -8.13
C ARG A 16 -10.95 19.29 -7.00
N ALA A 17 -10.68 18.83 -5.78
CA ALA A 17 -11.53 19.08 -4.61
C ALA A 17 -11.30 20.46 -3.96
N LEU A 18 -10.08 21.00 -4.07
CA LEU A 18 -9.68 22.26 -3.44
C LEU A 18 -10.63 23.45 -3.68
N PRO A 19 -11.14 23.71 -4.90
CA PRO A 19 -12.06 24.82 -5.12
C PRO A 19 -13.35 24.69 -4.30
N ALA A 20 -13.91 23.47 -4.23
CA ALA A 20 -15.11 23.21 -3.44
C ALA A 20 -14.84 23.34 -1.94
N LEU A 21 -13.72 22.79 -1.45
CA LEU A 21 -13.30 22.89 -0.06
C LEU A 21 -13.07 24.35 0.36
N ARG A 22 -12.41 25.15 -0.47
CA ARG A 22 -12.23 26.60 -0.21
C ARG A 22 -13.54 27.36 -0.22
N GLY A 23 -14.49 26.98 -1.08
CA GLY A 23 -15.84 27.55 -1.07
C GLY A 23 -16.60 27.22 0.20
N GLN A 24 -16.47 25.99 0.70
CA GLN A 24 -17.14 25.49 1.92
C GLN A 24 -16.51 26.06 3.21
N PHE A 25 -15.19 26.14 3.26
CA PHE A 25 -14.39 26.47 4.45
C PHE A 25 -13.65 27.80 4.31
N ARG A 26 -14.32 28.86 3.80
CA ARG A 26 -13.70 30.14 3.43
C ARG A 26 -12.72 30.70 4.43
N ASP A 27 -13.12 30.72 5.71
CA ASP A 27 -12.37 31.34 6.80
C ASP A 27 -11.88 30.30 7.83
N ILE A 28 -12.00 29.02 7.50
CA ILE A 28 -11.60 27.91 8.37
C ILE A 28 -10.36 27.25 7.75
N PRO A 29 -9.25 27.15 8.48
CA PRO A 29 -8.08 26.46 7.98
C PRO A 29 -8.38 24.97 7.78
N PHE A 30 -7.87 24.40 6.67
CA PHE A 30 -7.91 22.98 6.40
C PHE A 30 -6.63 22.52 5.71
N ALA A 31 -6.32 21.24 5.85
CA ALA A 31 -5.20 20.60 5.19
C ALA A 31 -5.58 19.19 4.74
N LEU A 32 -5.03 18.78 3.58
CA LEU A 32 -5.18 17.44 3.04
C LEU A 32 -3.90 16.65 3.31
N PHE A 33 -4.08 15.40 3.70
CA PHE A 33 -3.00 14.48 4.02
C PHE A 33 -3.18 13.14 3.33
N SER A 34 -2.08 12.46 3.13
CA SER A 34 -1.97 11.04 2.83
C SER A 34 -0.62 10.58 3.34
N ASP A 35 -0.57 9.55 4.17
CA ASP A 35 0.58 8.96 4.86
C ASP A 35 1.28 9.83 5.93
N HIS A 36 1.35 11.11 5.78
CA HIS A 36 2.09 12.00 6.71
C HIS A 36 1.16 12.86 7.55
N SER A 37 0.02 12.33 7.87
CA SER A 37 -0.97 12.93 8.74
C SER A 37 -0.53 12.94 10.21
N PRO A 38 -0.97 13.91 11.02
CA PRO A 38 -0.83 13.85 12.47
C PRO A 38 -1.76 12.81 13.13
N LEU A 39 -2.64 12.16 12.36
CA LEU A 39 -3.57 11.13 12.82
C LEU A 39 -3.02 9.72 12.50
N ALA A 40 -3.49 8.74 13.26
CA ALA A 40 -3.40 7.34 12.85
C ALA A 40 -4.48 7.08 11.79
N GLU A 41 -4.17 7.24 10.52
CA GLU A 41 -5.10 7.28 9.38
C GLU A 41 -6.05 6.08 9.35
N GLY A 42 -5.53 4.86 9.53
CA GLY A 42 -6.35 3.65 9.56
C GLY A 42 -7.36 3.65 10.72
N GLU A 43 -6.98 4.15 11.91
CA GLU A 43 -7.89 4.27 13.05
C GLU A 43 -8.92 5.37 12.82
N ALA A 44 -8.52 6.49 12.26
CA ALA A 44 -9.42 7.60 11.93
C ALA A 44 -10.47 7.15 10.91
N ALA A 45 -10.05 6.44 9.86
CA ALA A 45 -10.95 5.90 8.86
C ALA A 45 -11.92 4.84 9.44
N ALA A 46 -11.42 3.96 10.32
CA ALA A 46 -12.28 2.97 11.00
C ALA A 46 -13.32 3.67 11.90
N ARG A 47 -12.92 4.70 12.66
CA ARG A 47 -13.85 5.51 13.48
C ARG A 47 -14.85 6.28 12.62
N ALA A 48 -14.48 6.68 11.42
CA ALA A 48 -15.39 7.30 10.46
C ALA A 48 -16.36 6.30 9.81
N GLY A 49 -16.28 5.00 10.16
CA GLY A 49 -17.15 3.96 9.63
C GLY A 49 -16.77 3.46 8.24
N MET A 50 -15.57 3.77 7.74
CA MET A 50 -15.11 3.31 6.42
C MET A 50 -14.76 1.82 6.39
N GLY A 51 -14.47 1.23 7.53
CA GLY A 51 -14.05 -0.15 7.65
C GLY A 51 -13.69 -0.52 9.09
N VAL A 52 -12.99 -1.63 9.26
CA VAL A 52 -12.45 -2.09 10.54
C VAL A 52 -10.96 -2.28 10.46
N LEU A 53 -10.27 -2.15 11.59
CA LEU A 53 -8.85 -2.52 11.66
C LEU A 53 -8.72 -4.04 11.81
N GLY A 54 -7.97 -4.63 10.89
CA GLY A 54 -7.57 -6.03 10.96
C GLY A 54 -6.46 -6.28 12.01
N ARG A 55 -6.25 -7.55 12.37
CA ARG A 55 -5.10 -7.95 13.19
C ARG A 55 -3.74 -7.72 12.53
N ASN A 56 -3.72 -7.46 11.23
CA ASN A 56 -2.56 -7.02 10.46
C ASN A 56 -2.38 -5.50 10.45
N HIS A 57 -3.14 -4.76 11.26
CA HIS A 57 -3.13 -3.30 11.39
C HIS A 57 -3.53 -2.53 10.11
N LEU A 58 -4.15 -3.21 9.14
CA LEU A 58 -4.67 -2.55 7.94
C LEU A 58 -6.16 -2.25 8.10
N LEU A 59 -6.60 -1.15 7.49
CA LEU A 59 -8.02 -0.85 7.32
C LEU A 59 -8.61 -1.87 6.34
N ILE A 60 -9.73 -2.48 6.69
CA ILE A 60 -10.46 -3.43 5.86
C ILE A 60 -11.83 -2.84 5.58
N THR A 61 -12.08 -2.46 4.33
CA THR A 61 -13.36 -1.91 3.88
C THR A 61 -14.29 -3.03 3.41
N PRO A 62 -15.61 -2.81 3.41
CA PRO A 62 -16.58 -3.83 2.96
C PRO A 62 -16.39 -4.23 1.50
N GLU A 63 -16.09 -3.28 0.62
CA GLU A 63 -16.07 -3.48 -0.83
C GLU A 63 -14.71 -3.93 -1.35
N TYR A 64 -13.62 -3.26 -0.93
CA TYR A 64 -12.28 -3.49 -1.46
C TYR A 64 -11.35 -4.21 -0.49
N GLY A 65 -11.86 -4.67 0.66
CA GLY A 65 -11.00 -5.27 1.68
C GLY A 65 -9.93 -4.29 2.15
N SER A 66 -8.71 -4.76 2.30
CA SER A 66 -7.57 -3.93 2.70
C SER A 66 -6.78 -3.32 1.53
N PHE A 67 -7.25 -3.48 0.29
CA PHE A 67 -6.59 -2.91 -0.90
C PHE A 67 -7.08 -1.48 -1.17
N VAL A 68 -6.87 -0.61 -0.20
CA VAL A 68 -7.31 0.79 -0.25
C VAL A 68 -6.17 1.72 0.16
N PHE A 69 -6.15 2.91 -0.42
CA PHE A 69 -5.35 4.04 0.04
C PHE A 69 -6.27 5.02 0.78
N VAL A 70 -5.76 5.60 1.85
CA VAL A 70 -6.49 6.56 2.68
C VAL A 70 -5.94 7.95 2.44
N ALA A 71 -6.84 8.91 2.37
CA ALA A 71 -6.50 10.32 2.40
C ALA A 71 -7.53 11.04 3.29
N GLU A 72 -7.13 12.09 3.96
CA GLU A 72 -7.98 12.83 4.87
C GLU A 72 -7.89 14.33 4.67
N VAL A 73 -8.98 15.00 5.03
CA VAL A 73 -9.05 16.45 5.15
C VAL A 73 -9.24 16.80 6.62
N ILE A 74 -8.23 17.43 7.20
CA ILE A 74 -8.34 17.97 8.57
C ILE A 74 -8.81 19.40 8.47
N VAL A 75 -9.87 19.72 9.21
CA VAL A 75 -10.50 21.06 9.20
C VAL A 75 -10.44 21.64 10.60
N GLY A 76 -10.03 22.90 10.71
CA GLY A 76 -9.88 23.64 11.97
C GLY A 76 -11.21 24.12 12.57
N ALA A 77 -12.26 23.29 12.48
CA ALA A 77 -13.59 23.55 13.07
C ALA A 77 -14.15 22.28 13.68
N GLY A 78 -14.94 22.46 14.73
CA GLY A 78 -15.75 21.37 15.29
C GLY A 78 -16.97 21.11 14.42
N PHE A 79 -17.19 19.85 14.05
CA PHE A 79 -18.40 19.39 13.40
C PHE A 79 -19.17 18.47 14.32
N ALA A 80 -20.49 18.52 14.28
CA ALA A 80 -21.29 17.46 14.85
C ALA A 80 -20.98 16.16 14.09
N ALA A 81 -20.72 15.08 14.81
CA ALA A 81 -20.53 13.78 14.19
C ALA A 81 -21.79 13.44 13.38
N ALA A 82 -21.64 13.33 12.05
CA ALA A 82 -22.68 12.80 11.22
C ALA A 82 -22.77 11.27 11.44
N PRO A 83 -23.97 10.67 11.47
CA PRO A 83 -24.07 9.22 11.37
C PRO A 83 -23.36 8.75 10.11
N GLY A 84 -22.63 7.64 10.21
CA GLY A 84 -21.77 7.14 9.15
C GLY A 84 -22.43 7.17 7.79
N ILE A 85 -21.72 7.72 6.82
CA ILE A 85 -22.19 7.88 5.44
C ILE A 85 -22.28 6.52 4.72
N PHE A 86 -21.69 5.48 5.31
CA PHE A 86 -21.60 4.16 4.70
C PHE A 86 -22.83 3.31 5.05
N PRO A 87 -23.55 2.80 4.05
CA PRO A 87 -24.84 2.14 4.23
C PRO A 87 -24.76 0.74 4.86
N THR A 88 -23.57 0.20 5.02
CA THR A 88 -23.35 -1.14 5.59
C THR A 88 -22.35 -1.08 6.74
N GLU A 89 -22.68 -1.72 7.87
CA GLU A 89 -21.69 -1.97 8.90
C GLU A 89 -20.51 -2.73 8.30
N PRO A 90 -19.28 -2.23 8.47
CA PRO A 90 -18.11 -2.95 8.00
C PRO A 90 -18.01 -4.30 8.71
N PRO A 91 -17.65 -5.37 8.00
CA PRO A 91 -17.51 -6.69 8.60
C PRO A 91 -16.43 -6.64 9.69
N ALA A 92 -16.78 -7.11 10.89
CA ALA A 92 -15.80 -7.20 11.97
C ALA A 92 -14.65 -8.17 11.58
N CYS A 93 -13.41 -7.83 11.92
CA CYS A 93 -12.29 -8.75 11.78
C CYS A 93 -12.56 -10.02 12.63
N PRO A 94 -12.68 -11.22 12.03
CA PRO A 94 -13.04 -12.44 12.76
C PRO A 94 -11.96 -12.93 13.74
N GLY A 95 -10.80 -12.26 13.76
CA GLY A 95 -9.69 -12.65 14.65
C GLY A 95 -9.06 -14.01 14.34
N CYS A 96 -9.26 -14.55 13.14
CA CYS A 96 -8.85 -15.89 12.73
C CYS A 96 -7.34 -16.16 12.73
N GLY A 97 -6.50 -15.12 12.81
CA GLY A 97 -5.04 -15.20 12.86
C GLY A 97 -4.36 -15.59 11.55
N ALA A 98 -5.08 -15.74 10.44
CA ALA A 98 -4.50 -16.12 9.15
C ALA A 98 -3.35 -15.20 8.72
N CYS A 99 -3.54 -13.87 8.85
CA CYS A 99 -2.53 -12.87 8.53
C CYS A 99 -1.23 -13.02 9.34
N ARG A 100 -1.32 -13.41 10.62
CA ARG A 100 -0.15 -13.64 11.47
C ARG A 100 0.58 -14.90 11.05
N ARG A 101 -0.15 -16.00 10.83
CA ARG A 101 0.46 -17.28 10.38
C ARG A 101 1.11 -17.20 9.01
N ALA A 102 0.61 -16.36 8.13
CA ALA A 102 1.18 -16.17 6.80
C ALA A 102 2.34 -15.15 6.78
N CYS A 103 2.52 -14.38 7.84
CA CYS A 103 3.57 -13.36 7.89
C CYS A 103 4.94 -14.02 7.99
N PRO A 104 5.85 -13.79 7.03
CA PRO A 104 7.14 -14.49 6.99
C PRO A 104 8.14 -14.03 8.05
N VAL A 105 7.80 -12.99 8.81
CA VAL A 105 8.65 -12.43 9.88
C VAL A 105 8.05 -12.66 11.27
N THR A 106 7.17 -13.63 11.43
CA THR A 106 6.63 -14.07 12.73
C THR A 106 7.14 -15.45 13.10
N ASP A 107 7.12 -15.76 14.40
CA ASP A 107 7.33 -17.12 14.91
C ASP A 107 6.08 -18.01 14.70
N ALA A 108 6.16 -19.26 15.16
CA ALA A 108 5.06 -20.24 15.06
C ALA A 108 3.77 -19.78 15.77
N ASP A 109 3.90 -18.94 16.79
CA ASP A 109 2.78 -18.38 17.56
C ASP A 109 2.24 -17.08 16.94
N GLY A 110 2.88 -16.58 15.88
CA GLY A 110 2.49 -15.37 15.14
C GLY A 110 2.96 -14.08 15.81
N HIS A 111 4.00 -14.13 16.65
CA HIS A 111 4.63 -12.93 17.19
C HIS A 111 5.69 -12.42 16.23
N PRO A 112 5.79 -11.10 16.00
CA PRO A 112 6.84 -10.53 15.17
C PRO A 112 8.23 -10.82 15.78
N VAL A 113 9.10 -11.47 15.01
CA VAL A 113 10.50 -11.70 15.38
C VAL A 113 11.45 -10.76 14.66
N GLN A 114 10.92 -9.99 13.72
CA GLN A 114 11.66 -9.05 12.89
C GLN A 114 10.73 -7.94 12.39
N GLU A 115 11.30 -6.86 11.83
CA GLU A 115 10.52 -5.84 11.14
C GLU A 115 9.71 -6.43 9.98
N CYS A 116 8.56 -5.81 9.67
CA CYS A 116 7.73 -6.18 8.54
C CYS A 116 8.57 -6.27 7.25
N LEU A 117 8.37 -7.34 6.48
CA LEU A 117 9.14 -7.57 5.25
C LEU A 117 8.98 -6.41 4.26
N SER A 118 7.79 -5.79 4.21
CA SER A 118 7.59 -4.57 3.43
C SER A 118 8.51 -3.43 3.89
N ALA A 119 8.68 -3.24 5.20
CA ALA A 119 9.61 -2.23 5.73
C ALA A 119 11.07 -2.57 5.38
N LEU A 120 11.47 -3.84 5.47
CA LEU A 120 12.83 -4.28 5.11
C LEU A 120 13.14 -4.04 3.63
N THR A 121 12.19 -4.32 2.71
CA THR A 121 12.39 -4.05 1.28
C THR A 121 12.63 -2.57 1.00
N GLN A 122 12.10 -1.69 1.86
CA GLN A 122 12.15 -0.23 1.73
C GLN A 122 13.24 0.43 2.57
N LYS A 123 13.93 -0.33 3.41
CA LYS A 123 14.96 0.17 4.32
C LYS A 123 16.13 0.77 3.53
N LYS A 124 16.53 2.01 3.87
CA LYS A 124 17.73 2.64 3.32
C LYS A 124 19.00 2.10 4.00
N GLY A 125 20.08 2.05 3.25
CA GLY A 125 21.38 1.58 3.75
C GLY A 125 21.51 0.05 3.76
N ALA A 126 22.50 -0.43 4.52
CA ALA A 126 22.79 -1.85 4.62
C ALA A 126 21.76 -2.58 5.51
N LEU A 127 21.50 -3.82 5.14
CA LEU A 127 20.72 -4.76 5.95
C LEU A 127 21.65 -5.58 6.82
N THR A 128 21.18 -5.97 8.02
CA THR A 128 21.89 -6.97 8.84
C THR A 128 21.87 -8.34 8.16
N PRO A 129 22.73 -9.28 8.55
CA PRO A 129 22.69 -10.64 8.01
C PRO A 129 21.30 -11.31 8.16
N GLU A 130 20.64 -11.12 9.29
CA GLU A 130 19.32 -11.70 9.61
C GLU A 130 18.23 -11.09 8.70
N GLU A 131 18.28 -9.77 8.46
CA GLU A 131 17.37 -9.08 7.55
C GLU A 131 17.57 -9.52 6.10
N GLN A 132 18.83 -9.72 5.68
CA GLN A 132 19.15 -10.27 4.36
C GLN A 132 18.61 -11.68 4.20
N ASP A 133 18.75 -12.53 5.22
CA ASP A 133 18.25 -13.89 5.19
C ASP A 133 16.72 -13.94 5.15
N ALA A 134 16.04 -13.01 5.84
CA ALA A 134 14.59 -12.87 5.71
C ALA A 134 14.18 -12.55 4.28
N LEU A 135 14.83 -11.59 3.63
CA LEU A 135 14.56 -11.24 2.23
C LEU A 135 14.89 -12.39 1.28
N ARG A 136 16.01 -13.13 1.47
CA ARG A 136 16.37 -14.27 0.61
C ARG A 136 15.35 -15.40 0.65
N ARG A 137 14.72 -15.62 1.81
CA ARG A 137 13.64 -16.62 1.93
C ARG A 137 12.35 -16.21 1.23
N HIS A 138 12.15 -14.91 1.02
CA HIS A 138 10.96 -14.33 0.40
C HIS A 138 11.40 -13.35 -0.69
N PRO A 139 11.46 -13.78 -1.96
CA PRO A 139 12.05 -13.02 -3.06
C PRO A 139 11.13 -11.86 -3.49
N LEU A 140 11.03 -10.85 -2.64
CA LEU A 140 10.27 -9.61 -2.86
C LEU A 140 11.24 -8.45 -3.07
N ILE A 141 11.07 -7.72 -4.16
CA ILE A 141 11.87 -6.53 -4.44
C ILE A 141 11.32 -5.32 -3.72
N TRP A 142 9.99 -5.22 -3.61
CA TRP A 142 9.31 -4.08 -3.01
C TRP A 142 7.95 -4.48 -2.44
N GLY A 143 7.70 -4.07 -1.19
CA GLY A 143 6.43 -4.36 -0.51
C GLY A 143 6.31 -5.82 -0.07
N CYS A 144 5.19 -6.13 0.57
CA CYS A 144 4.77 -7.48 0.93
C CYS A 144 3.28 -7.45 1.23
N ASP A 145 2.51 -8.34 0.62
CA ASP A 145 1.06 -8.44 0.76
C ASP A 145 0.59 -9.77 1.36
N ASP A 146 1.50 -10.61 1.88
CA ASP A 146 1.18 -11.95 2.36
C ASP A 146 0.04 -11.96 3.39
N CYS A 147 0.05 -11.00 4.32
CA CYS A 147 -1.01 -10.87 5.31
C CYS A 147 -2.36 -10.42 4.71
N GLN A 148 -2.34 -9.75 3.57
CA GLN A 148 -3.54 -9.31 2.84
C GLN A 148 -4.10 -10.44 1.97
N LEU A 149 -3.21 -11.19 1.29
CA LEU A 149 -3.59 -12.25 0.34
C LEU A 149 -4.33 -13.41 1.03
N VAL A 150 -4.04 -13.68 2.30
CA VAL A 150 -4.69 -14.76 3.08
C VAL A 150 -5.92 -14.31 3.86
N CYS A 151 -6.22 -13.01 3.86
CA CYS A 151 -7.31 -12.48 4.65
C CYS A 151 -8.67 -12.90 4.05
N PRO A 152 -9.56 -13.55 4.82
CA PRO A 152 -10.87 -13.96 4.29
C PRO A 152 -11.74 -12.77 3.88
N LEU A 153 -11.53 -11.58 4.47
CA LEU A 153 -12.26 -10.37 4.12
C LEU A 153 -11.79 -9.73 2.80
N ASN A 154 -10.66 -10.21 2.26
CA ASN A 154 -10.14 -9.75 0.97
C ASN A 154 -10.56 -10.63 -0.21
N ARG A 155 -11.34 -11.69 0.02
CA ARG A 155 -11.71 -12.66 -1.04
C ARG A 155 -12.36 -12.00 -2.26
N ALA A 156 -13.30 -11.07 -2.03
CA ALA A 156 -14.00 -10.40 -3.11
C ALA A 156 -13.05 -9.60 -4.01
N ALA A 157 -12.16 -8.81 -3.39
CA ALA A 157 -11.15 -8.05 -4.12
C ALA A 157 -10.16 -8.97 -4.86
N LEU A 158 -9.72 -10.06 -4.23
CA LEU A 158 -8.78 -11.02 -4.84
C LEU A 158 -9.38 -11.84 -5.97
N SER A 159 -10.69 -12.08 -5.96
CA SER A 159 -11.39 -12.78 -7.05
C SER A 159 -11.67 -11.89 -8.27
N GLY A 160 -11.30 -10.62 -8.23
CA GLY A 160 -11.62 -9.64 -9.27
C GLY A 160 -13.09 -9.17 -9.26
N ALA A 161 -13.88 -9.57 -8.26
CA ALA A 161 -15.28 -9.12 -8.14
C ALA A 161 -15.37 -7.60 -7.92
N HIS A 162 -14.34 -7.03 -7.33
CA HIS A 162 -14.22 -5.59 -7.04
C HIS A 162 -12.88 -5.05 -7.54
N ASP A 163 -12.68 -5.07 -8.85
CA ASP A 163 -11.50 -4.44 -9.44
C ASP A 163 -11.62 -2.91 -9.34
N THR A 164 -10.48 -2.23 -9.22
CA THR A 164 -10.49 -0.78 -9.11
C THR A 164 -11.12 -0.12 -10.34
N PRO A 165 -12.10 0.78 -10.17
CA PRO A 165 -12.64 1.54 -11.29
C PRO A 165 -11.66 2.62 -11.80
N LEU A 166 -10.58 2.89 -11.05
CA LEU A 166 -9.65 3.97 -11.33
C LEU A 166 -8.66 3.55 -12.41
N ALA A 167 -8.80 4.12 -13.60
CA ALA A 167 -7.91 3.86 -14.74
C ALA A 167 -6.44 4.13 -14.40
N PHE A 168 -6.18 5.12 -13.52
CA PHE A 168 -4.85 5.45 -13.04
C PHE A 168 -4.08 4.24 -12.50
N PHE A 169 -4.74 3.35 -11.73
CA PHE A 169 -4.09 2.17 -11.15
C PHE A 169 -4.10 0.95 -12.07
N ARG A 170 -4.83 0.99 -13.17
CA ARG A 170 -4.87 -0.08 -14.18
C ARG A 170 -3.85 0.12 -15.29
N ALA A 171 -3.52 1.39 -15.57
CA ALA A 171 -2.55 1.75 -16.59
C ALA A 171 -1.11 1.55 -16.09
N GLU A 172 -0.19 1.31 -17.01
CA GLU A 172 1.26 1.34 -16.79
C GLU A 172 1.76 0.51 -15.58
N ARG A 173 1.14 -0.64 -15.33
CA ARG A 173 1.54 -1.54 -14.25
C ARG A 173 2.85 -2.22 -14.59
N LEU A 174 3.86 -2.03 -13.76
CA LEU A 174 5.09 -2.78 -13.85
C LEU A 174 4.88 -4.17 -13.22
N LEU A 175 4.76 -5.18 -14.05
CA LEU A 175 4.49 -6.55 -13.61
C LEU A 175 5.72 -7.20 -13.01
N CYS A 176 6.90 -6.88 -13.52
CA CYS A 176 8.18 -7.38 -13.06
C CYS A 176 9.24 -6.29 -13.07
N LEU A 177 10.15 -6.32 -12.11
CA LEU A 177 11.32 -5.45 -12.05
C LEU A 177 12.59 -6.30 -12.12
N THR A 178 13.36 -6.14 -13.20
CA THR A 178 14.70 -6.73 -13.34
C THR A 178 15.79 -5.68 -13.17
N PRO A 179 17.05 -6.07 -12.96
CA PRO A 179 18.16 -5.12 -12.94
C PRO A 179 18.24 -4.29 -14.23
N GLU A 180 18.02 -4.91 -15.39
CA GLU A 180 18.06 -4.25 -16.71
C GLU A 180 16.89 -3.26 -16.85
N ALA A 181 15.68 -3.65 -16.44
CA ALA A 181 14.50 -2.78 -16.47
C ALA A 181 14.71 -1.58 -15.55
N LEU A 182 15.26 -1.78 -14.35
CA LEU A 182 15.57 -0.69 -13.43
C LEU A 182 16.64 0.25 -13.98
N ALA A 183 17.71 -0.29 -14.56
CA ALA A 183 18.81 0.49 -15.14
C ALA A 183 18.36 1.28 -16.38
N GLY A 184 17.50 0.71 -17.21
CA GLY A 184 16.97 1.35 -18.42
C GLY A 184 15.82 2.33 -18.17
N MET A 185 15.27 2.34 -16.96
CA MET A 185 14.13 3.20 -16.63
C MET A 185 14.56 4.67 -16.54
N SER A 186 13.91 5.54 -17.34
CA SER A 186 14.15 6.97 -17.30
C SER A 186 13.84 7.55 -15.90
N GLU A 187 14.43 8.69 -15.58
CA GLU A 187 14.19 9.33 -14.29
C GLU A 187 12.73 9.82 -14.15
N GLU A 188 12.10 10.20 -15.24
CA GLU A 188 10.70 10.59 -15.27
C GLU A 188 9.80 9.38 -14.95
N CYS A 189 9.98 8.27 -15.65
CA CYS A 189 9.25 7.03 -15.39
C CYS A 189 9.50 6.51 -13.96
N PHE A 190 10.74 6.58 -13.47
CA PHE A 190 11.06 6.16 -12.12
C PHE A 190 10.29 6.95 -11.07
N ARG A 191 10.21 8.29 -11.21
CA ARG A 191 9.51 9.18 -10.26
C ARG A 191 8.01 8.93 -10.18
N GLU A 192 7.42 8.35 -11.21
CA GLU A 192 5.99 8.00 -11.20
C GLU A 192 5.68 6.68 -10.50
N ARG A 193 6.68 5.91 -10.11
CA ARG A 193 6.48 4.60 -9.48
C ARG A 193 6.36 4.68 -7.96
N ALA A 194 5.52 3.81 -7.40
CA ALA A 194 5.26 3.73 -5.96
C ALA A 194 6.52 3.47 -5.11
N PHE A 195 7.61 3.02 -5.69
CA PHE A 195 8.89 2.80 -5.00
C PHE A 195 9.84 4.01 -5.06
N ALA A 196 9.54 5.03 -5.86
CA ALA A 196 10.48 6.12 -6.16
C ALA A 196 10.92 6.93 -4.93
N TRP A 197 10.05 7.07 -3.94
CA TRP A 197 10.31 7.88 -2.75
C TRP A 197 11.50 7.41 -1.89
N ARG A 198 11.92 6.16 -2.04
CA ARG A 198 13.12 5.63 -1.37
C ARG A 198 14.39 5.73 -2.21
N GLY A 199 14.26 6.03 -3.52
CA GLY A 199 15.36 6.01 -4.47
C GLY A 199 15.69 4.61 -4.99
N ARG A 200 16.68 4.51 -5.89
CA ARG A 200 17.05 3.27 -6.57
C ARG A 200 17.79 2.27 -5.67
N ALA A 201 18.61 2.75 -4.74
CA ALA A 201 19.52 1.91 -3.96
C ALA A 201 18.85 0.74 -3.20
N PRO A 202 17.69 0.88 -2.52
CA PRO A 202 17.00 -0.28 -1.93
C PRO A 202 16.56 -1.32 -2.97
N LEU A 203 16.12 -0.90 -4.16
CA LEU A 203 15.72 -1.80 -5.23
C LEU A 203 16.90 -2.57 -5.80
N GLU A 204 18.01 -1.87 -6.11
CA GLU A 204 19.28 -2.47 -6.58
C GLU A 204 19.81 -3.49 -5.59
N ARG A 205 19.82 -3.15 -4.29
CA ARG A 205 20.21 -4.06 -3.21
C ARG A 205 19.31 -5.31 -3.18
N ASN A 206 17.99 -5.15 -3.24
CA ASN A 206 17.06 -6.26 -3.16
C ASN A 206 17.16 -7.15 -4.42
N LEU A 207 17.30 -6.56 -5.60
CA LEU A 207 17.55 -7.30 -6.84
C LEU A 207 18.85 -8.11 -6.76
N ALA A 208 19.93 -7.51 -6.22
CA ALA A 208 21.20 -8.21 -6.04
C ALA A 208 21.10 -9.38 -5.05
N LEU A 209 20.27 -9.26 -4.01
CA LEU A 209 20.04 -10.34 -3.03
C LEU A 209 19.32 -11.55 -3.63
N HIS A 210 18.46 -11.34 -4.63
CA HIS A 210 17.63 -12.39 -5.21
C HIS A 210 18.19 -13.01 -6.49
N GLY A 211 19.14 -12.35 -7.17
CA GLY A 211 19.82 -12.89 -8.36
C GLY A 211 18.85 -13.48 -9.40
N ALA A 212 19.13 -14.69 -9.88
CA ALA A 212 18.35 -15.36 -10.92
C ALA A 212 16.90 -15.74 -10.51
N ALA A 213 16.57 -15.76 -9.22
CA ALA A 213 15.23 -16.15 -8.75
C ALA A 213 14.14 -15.14 -9.18
N VAL A 214 14.50 -13.87 -9.36
CA VAL A 214 13.57 -12.84 -9.85
C VAL A 214 13.35 -12.94 -11.36
N GLN A 215 14.38 -13.33 -12.12
CA GLN A 215 14.28 -13.47 -13.57
C GLN A 215 13.34 -14.60 -14.00
N GLN A 216 13.27 -15.69 -13.23
CA GLN A 216 12.40 -16.83 -13.57
C GLN A 216 10.91 -16.48 -13.46
N ASN A 217 10.54 -15.59 -12.55
CA ASN A 217 9.15 -15.15 -12.36
C ASN A 217 8.72 -14.04 -13.34
N CYS A 218 9.65 -13.49 -14.12
CA CYS A 218 9.41 -12.40 -15.06
C CYS A 218 9.14 -12.85 -16.51
N THR A 219 9.42 -14.11 -16.84
CA THR A 219 9.40 -14.60 -18.25
C THR A 219 8.01 -14.78 -18.85
N GLU A 220 6.93 -14.57 -18.10
CA GLU A 220 5.56 -14.77 -18.58
C GLU A 220 4.77 -13.46 -18.84
N THR A 221 5.40 -12.30 -18.74
CA THR A 221 4.68 -11.03 -18.91
C THR A 221 5.44 -10.05 -19.80
N GLU A 222 5.14 -10.11 -21.09
CA GLU A 222 5.50 -9.05 -22.04
C GLU A 222 4.51 -7.89 -21.87
N ASP A 223 4.87 -6.86 -21.17
CA ASP A 223 4.57 -5.45 -21.42
C ASP A 223 5.28 -4.55 -20.40
N THR A 224 6.46 -4.04 -20.77
CA THR A 224 7.25 -3.09 -19.96
C THR A 224 7.38 -1.76 -20.71
N SER A 225 6.30 -1.26 -21.27
CA SER A 225 6.30 0.09 -21.84
C SER A 225 6.04 1.13 -20.75
N CYS A 226 7.00 1.99 -20.53
CA CYS A 226 6.82 3.32 -19.98
C CYS A 226 6.58 4.29 -21.10
#